data_32fcaa637ef9e9aceabc26940e199866
#
_entry.id   32fcaa637ef9e9aceabc26940e199866
#
_cell.length_a   1.000
_cell.length_b   1.000
_cell.length_c   1.000
_cell.angle_alpha   90.00
_cell.angle_beta   90.00
_cell.angle_gamma   90.00
#
_symmetry.space_group_name_H-M   'P 1'
#
loop_
_entity.id
_entity.type
_entity.pdbx_description
1 polymer ?
#
loop_
_entity_poly.entity_id
_entity_poly.type
_entity_poly.pdbx_seq_one_letter_code
_entity_poly.pdbx_strand_id
1 'polypeptide(L)'
;MADLYPQLAEEWNYEKNGRLGPSDFRPKSNKKVWWKCKRGHEWLAEIRSRAEGGKCPICRSRYVREGKSLAEVCPEAAKRWDYEKNEGLDPHTVSYGSDKKVWWRCIRYPDHQWRRRIDHEVSGKGCPYCAGIRVCRENSLASLFPELVREWDYEENKTLQPHDVLYNTRRSVGWICREGHRWKASVYSRTQKKRGCPVCKRRASL
;
A
#
# COMPACT_ATOMS: atom_id res chain seq x y z
N MET A 1 20.91 30.32 27.22
CA MET A 1 19.72 29.50 26.87
C MET A 1 19.49 28.39 27.89
N ALA A 2 20.53 27.76 28.40
CA ALA A 2 20.40 26.64 29.36
C ALA A 2 19.54 26.94 30.56
N ASP A 3 19.73 28.08 31.20
CA ASP A 3 19.00 28.49 32.42
C ASP A 3 17.52 28.79 32.19
N LEU A 4 17.18 29.32 30.99
CA LEU A 4 15.79 29.68 30.64
C LEU A 4 15.01 28.49 30.06
N TYR A 5 15.68 27.50 29.52
CA TYR A 5 15.08 26.33 28.85
C TYR A 5 15.87 25.07 29.18
N PRO A 6 15.87 24.60 30.43
CA PRO A 6 16.66 23.44 30.84
C PRO A 6 16.30 22.16 30.05
N GLN A 7 15.01 21.97 29.72
CA GLN A 7 14.56 20.83 28.90
C GLN A 7 15.11 20.84 27.47
N LEU A 8 15.45 22.01 26.92
CA LEU A 8 16.09 22.07 25.60
C LEU A 8 17.59 21.75 25.69
N ALA A 9 18.21 22.01 26.83
CA ALA A 9 19.60 21.63 27.06
C ALA A 9 19.75 20.09 27.12
N GLU A 10 18.74 19.38 27.66
CA GLU A 10 18.71 17.91 27.68
C GLU A 10 18.60 17.31 26.26
N GLU A 11 17.99 18.03 25.31
CA GLU A 11 17.86 17.59 23.90
C GLU A 11 18.99 18.12 23.01
N TRP A 12 20.00 18.76 23.57
CA TRP A 12 21.17 19.24 22.82
C TRP A 12 22.06 18.08 22.41
N ASN A 13 22.36 17.95 21.11
CA ASN A 13 23.26 16.92 20.62
C ASN A 13 24.71 17.35 20.74
N TYR A 14 25.35 17.07 21.87
CA TYR A 14 26.74 17.44 22.14
C TYR A 14 27.73 16.81 21.17
N GLU A 15 27.45 15.58 20.69
CA GLU A 15 28.33 14.88 19.76
C GLU A 15 28.44 15.62 18.41
N LYS A 16 27.29 16.04 17.85
CA LYS A 16 27.24 16.69 16.53
C LYS A 16 27.46 18.22 16.57
N ASN A 17 27.22 18.85 17.70
CA ASN A 17 27.48 20.29 17.87
C ASN A 17 28.93 20.56 18.33
N GLY A 18 29.70 19.55 18.66
CA GLY A 18 31.09 19.67 19.07
C GLY A 18 31.29 20.50 20.34
N ARG A 19 32.10 21.55 20.26
CA ARG A 19 32.42 22.41 21.41
C ARG A 19 31.30 23.43 21.74
N LEU A 20 30.27 23.54 20.89
CA LEU A 20 29.17 24.48 21.11
C LEU A 20 28.16 23.91 22.08
N GLY A 21 27.86 24.68 23.14
CA GLY A 21 26.86 24.33 24.14
C GLY A 21 25.62 25.25 24.14
N PRO A 22 24.54 24.84 24.83
CA PRO A 22 23.32 25.67 24.93
C PRO A 22 23.56 27.05 25.48
N SER A 23 24.58 27.23 26.35
CA SER A 23 24.93 28.51 26.97
C SER A 23 25.52 29.53 25.99
N ASP A 24 26.07 29.07 24.87
CA ASP A 24 26.70 29.94 23.87
C ASP A 24 25.67 30.69 23.00
N PHE A 25 24.38 30.40 23.18
CA PHE A 25 23.34 30.96 22.34
C PHE A 25 22.23 31.66 23.12
N ARG A 26 21.66 32.69 22.47
CA ARG A 26 20.40 33.35 22.94
C ARG A 26 19.19 32.51 22.45
N PRO A 27 18.07 32.44 23.20
CA PRO A 27 16.87 31.70 22.81
C PRO A 27 16.25 32.14 21.47
N LYS A 28 16.43 33.39 21.06
CA LYS A 28 15.92 33.93 19.79
C LYS A 28 16.93 33.81 18.62
N SER A 29 17.95 32.97 18.76
CA SER A 29 18.93 32.76 17.71
C SER A 29 18.35 31.95 16.54
N ASN A 30 18.55 32.39 15.28
CA ASN A 30 18.21 31.69 14.07
C ASN A 30 19.27 30.64 13.67
N LYS A 31 20.31 30.45 14.49
CA LYS A 31 21.35 29.48 14.23
C LYS A 31 20.78 28.07 14.32
N LYS A 32 21.06 27.25 13.30
CA LYS A 32 20.67 25.84 13.26
C LYS A 32 21.71 25.02 14.01
N VAL A 33 21.26 24.16 14.91
CA VAL A 33 22.06 23.23 15.68
C VAL A 33 21.42 21.85 15.70
N TRP A 34 22.20 20.85 16.04
CA TRP A 34 21.71 19.49 16.16
C TRP A 34 21.02 19.25 17.50
N TRP A 35 19.87 18.60 17.43
CA TRP A 35 19.05 18.21 18.58
C TRP A 35 18.94 16.68 18.62
N LYS A 36 18.82 16.11 19.82
CA LYS A 36 18.59 14.68 20.06
C LYS A 36 17.48 14.52 21.09
N CYS A 37 16.34 13.97 20.72
CA CYS A 37 15.24 13.76 21.66
C CYS A 37 15.48 12.51 22.53
N LYS A 38 14.68 12.34 23.59
CA LYS A 38 14.73 11.19 24.53
C LYS A 38 14.61 9.81 23.84
N ARG A 39 14.08 9.78 22.60
CA ARG A 39 13.98 8.56 21.77
C ARG A 39 15.17 8.36 20.83
N GLY A 40 16.19 9.16 20.93
CA GLY A 40 17.39 9.07 20.11
C GLY A 40 17.30 9.67 18.70
N HIS A 41 16.16 10.26 18.31
CA HIS A 41 16.07 10.93 17.00
C HIS A 41 16.93 12.19 16.97
N GLU A 42 17.67 12.34 15.90
CA GLU A 42 18.56 13.48 15.68
C GLU A 42 18.07 14.33 14.51
N TRP A 43 18.04 15.64 14.67
CA TRP A 43 17.61 16.57 13.61
C TRP A 43 18.25 17.94 13.75
N LEU A 44 18.31 18.69 12.67
CA LEU A 44 18.82 20.05 12.60
C LEU A 44 17.64 21.03 12.67
N ALA A 45 17.65 21.95 13.64
CA ALA A 45 16.63 22.99 13.76
C ALA A 45 17.19 24.28 14.37
N GLU A 46 16.53 25.41 14.08
CA GLU A 46 16.87 26.70 14.66
C GLU A 46 16.57 26.72 16.15
N ILE A 47 17.46 27.35 16.92
CA ILE A 47 17.32 27.52 18.37
C ILE A 47 16.02 28.26 18.69
N ARG A 48 15.71 29.34 17.95
CA ARG A 48 14.46 30.10 18.10
C ARG A 48 13.22 29.18 17.95
N SER A 49 13.16 28.38 16.91
CA SER A 49 12.03 27.48 16.66
C SER A 49 11.83 26.50 17.82
N ARG A 50 12.92 26.03 18.41
CA ARG A 50 12.86 25.13 19.58
C ARG A 50 12.39 25.87 20.85
N ALA A 51 12.88 27.06 21.07
CA ALA A 51 12.47 27.92 22.21
C ALA A 51 10.98 28.33 22.12
N GLU A 52 10.44 28.49 20.92
CA GLU A 52 9.02 28.74 20.64
C GLU A 52 8.13 27.50 20.72
N GLY A 53 8.65 26.35 21.19
CA GLY A 53 7.91 25.11 21.41
C GLY A 53 7.94 24.10 20.27
N GLY A 54 8.80 24.34 19.26
CA GLY A 54 9.04 23.36 18.20
C GLY A 54 9.54 22.04 18.80
N LYS A 55 8.92 20.92 18.44
CA LYS A 55 9.26 19.57 18.93
C LYS A 55 10.03 18.78 17.86
N CYS A 56 10.59 17.65 18.26
CA CYS A 56 11.21 16.72 17.33
C CYS A 56 10.29 16.43 16.14
N PRO A 57 10.70 16.75 14.90
CA PRO A 57 9.85 16.56 13.72
C PRO A 57 9.55 15.07 13.47
N ILE A 58 10.50 14.21 13.80
CA ILE A 58 10.36 12.77 13.69
C ILE A 58 9.32 12.26 14.71
N CYS A 59 9.39 12.70 15.96
CA CYS A 59 8.36 12.40 16.96
C CYS A 59 7.01 13.02 16.62
N ARG A 60 6.98 14.26 16.12
CA ARG A 60 5.75 14.98 15.77
C ARG A 60 5.04 14.34 14.58
N SER A 61 5.78 13.94 13.55
CA SER A 61 5.22 13.32 12.34
C SER A 61 4.91 11.82 12.50
N ARG A 62 5.54 11.17 13.49
CA ARG A 62 5.48 9.71 13.72
C ARG A 62 4.96 9.33 15.11
N TYR A 63 4.54 10.31 15.92
CA TYR A 63 4.04 9.99 17.25
C TYR A 63 2.66 9.35 17.13
N VAL A 64 2.67 8.06 17.15
CA VAL A 64 1.46 7.29 17.44
C VAL A 64 1.34 7.23 18.94
N ARG A 65 0.22 7.68 19.47
CA ARG A 65 -0.09 7.54 20.91
C ARG A 65 0.03 6.05 21.25
N GLU A 66 0.53 5.74 22.43
CA GLU A 66 0.56 4.39 22.99
C GLU A 66 -0.82 3.73 22.82
N GLY A 67 -0.86 2.48 22.34
CA GLY A 67 -2.09 1.79 22.01
C GLY A 67 -2.79 2.24 20.71
N LYS A 68 -2.12 3.03 19.84
CA LYS A 68 -2.70 3.52 18.56
C LYS A 68 -1.82 3.24 17.34
N SER A 69 -0.75 2.47 17.48
CA SER A 69 0.04 2.04 16.34
C SER A 69 -0.70 0.98 15.52
N LEU A 70 -0.34 0.88 14.23
CA LEU A 70 -0.89 -0.17 13.37
C LEU A 70 -0.60 -1.57 13.93
N ALA A 71 0.62 -1.79 14.42
CA ALA A 71 1.03 -3.08 14.95
C ALA A 71 0.27 -3.48 16.22
N GLU A 72 -0.07 -2.52 17.08
CA GLU A 72 -0.83 -2.77 18.32
C GLU A 72 -2.32 -2.97 18.06
N VAL A 73 -2.93 -2.12 17.22
CA VAL A 73 -4.39 -2.12 16.98
C VAL A 73 -4.81 -3.17 15.97
N CYS A 74 -3.99 -3.41 14.93
CA CYS A 74 -4.31 -4.35 13.87
C CYS A 74 -3.08 -5.17 13.45
N PRO A 75 -2.61 -6.12 14.31
CA PRO A 75 -1.43 -6.94 14.04
C PRO A 75 -1.58 -7.75 12.74
N GLU A 76 -2.78 -8.16 12.37
CA GLU A 76 -3.03 -8.87 11.11
C GLU A 76 -2.77 -8.00 9.88
N ALA A 77 -3.05 -6.70 9.93
CA ALA A 77 -2.64 -5.79 8.87
C ALA A 77 -1.12 -5.57 8.89
N ALA A 78 -0.53 -5.42 10.07
CA ALA A 78 0.91 -5.22 10.22
C ALA A 78 1.73 -6.40 9.65
N LYS A 79 1.26 -7.64 9.72
CA LYS A 79 1.89 -8.82 9.09
C LYS A 79 2.02 -8.70 7.56
N ARG A 80 1.19 -7.87 6.92
CA ARG A 80 1.23 -7.62 5.48
C ARG A 80 2.07 -6.40 5.10
N TRP A 81 2.77 -5.79 6.05
CA TRP A 81 3.62 -4.64 5.79
C TRP A 81 4.81 -5.01 4.90
N ASP A 82 4.99 -4.29 3.80
CA ASP A 82 6.15 -4.47 2.93
C ASP A 82 7.32 -3.62 3.44
N TYR A 83 8.20 -4.23 4.26
CA TYR A 83 9.34 -3.54 4.86
C TYR A 83 10.35 -3.04 3.83
N GLU A 84 10.49 -3.73 2.70
CA GLU A 84 11.43 -3.35 1.64
C GLU A 84 10.98 -2.05 0.94
N LYS A 85 9.68 -1.99 0.57
CA LYS A 85 9.13 -0.85 -0.18
C LYS A 85 8.72 0.33 0.68
N ASN A 86 8.61 0.15 1.99
CA ASN A 86 8.25 1.20 2.94
C ASN A 86 9.45 1.70 3.74
N GLU A 87 10.62 1.80 3.11
CA GLU A 87 11.86 2.24 3.74
C GLU A 87 11.65 3.39 4.74
N GLY A 88 12.22 3.26 5.93
CA GLY A 88 12.14 4.26 6.99
C GLY A 88 10.75 4.43 7.65
N LEU A 89 9.77 3.56 7.33
CA LEU A 89 8.48 3.45 8.02
C LEU A 89 8.34 2.09 8.69
N ASP A 90 7.70 2.07 9.85
CA ASP A 90 7.47 0.86 10.62
C ASP A 90 6.02 0.83 11.15
N PRO A 91 5.32 -0.34 11.15
CA PRO A 91 3.97 -0.44 11.65
C PRO A 91 3.81 -0.08 13.13
N HIS A 92 4.88 -0.14 13.93
CA HIS A 92 4.89 0.34 15.30
C HIS A 92 4.94 1.87 15.42
N THR A 93 5.35 2.57 14.35
CA THR A 93 5.53 4.02 14.35
C THR A 93 4.47 4.78 13.56
N VAL A 94 3.54 4.08 12.91
CA VAL A 94 2.44 4.67 12.14
C VAL A 94 1.09 4.40 12.81
N SER A 95 0.18 5.38 12.76
CA SER A 95 -1.18 5.21 13.30
C SER A 95 -2.02 4.30 12.42
N TYR A 96 -2.83 3.43 13.05
CA TYR A 96 -3.80 2.59 12.36
C TYR A 96 -4.86 3.39 11.56
N GLY A 97 -5.16 4.62 11.97
CA GLY A 97 -6.08 5.53 11.27
C GLY A 97 -5.42 6.48 10.28
N SER A 98 -4.14 6.26 9.95
CA SER A 98 -3.41 7.13 9.01
C SER A 98 -3.93 6.99 7.58
N ASP A 99 -4.09 8.15 6.89
CA ASP A 99 -4.42 8.21 5.46
C ASP A 99 -3.20 7.99 4.55
N LYS A 100 -2.03 7.78 5.13
CA LYS A 100 -0.80 7.53 4.40
C LYS A 100 -0.92 6.27 3.53
N LYS A 101 -0.57 6.39 2.23
CA LYS A 101 -0.49 5.25 1.31
C LYS A 101 0.86 4.57 1.45
N VAL A 102 0.83 3.30 1.79
CA VAL A 102 2.00 2.44 1.97
C VAL A 102 1.88 1.17 1.13
N TRP A 103 2.97 0.44 1.01
CA TRP A 103 3.00 -0.84 0.33
C TRP A 103 2.67 -1.98 1.28
N TRP A 104 1.93 -2.94 0.75
CA TRP A 104 1.49 -4.16 1.42
C TRP A 104 1.91 -5.35 0.60
N ARG A 105 2.22 -6.46 1.27
CA ARG A 105 2.60 -7.74 0.67
C ARG A 105 1.70 -8.84 1.22
N CYS A 106 1.22 -9.72 0.36
CA CYS A 106 0.40 -10.84 0.77
C CYS A 106 1.22 -11.89 1.52
N ILE A 107 0.70 -12.38 2.64
CA ILE A 107 1.36 -13.43 3.44
C ILE A 107 1.39 -14.76 2.65
N ARG A 108 0.32 -15.05 1.90
CA ARG A 108 0.17 -16.32 1.16
C ARG A 108 0.96 -16.32 -0.16
N TYR A 109 0.99 -15.18 -0.86
CA TYR A 109 1.63 -15.03 -2.16
C TYR A 109 2.49 -13.76 -2.15
N PRO A 110 3.80 -13.85 -1.91
CA PRO A 110 4.69 -12.68 -1.80
C PRO A 110 4.71 -11.77 -3.03
N ASP A 111 4.40 -12.31 -4.21
CA ASP A 111 4.30 -11.56 -5.46
C ASP A 111 3.07 -10.64 -5.52
N HIS A 112 2.08 -10.90 -4.68
CA HIS A 112 0.93 -10.02 -4.56
C HIS A 112 1.30 -8.80 -3.70
N GLN A 113 1.59 -7.71 -4.36
CA GLN A 113 1.95 -6.45 -3.74
C GLN A 113 0.98 -5.36 -4.17
N TRP A 114 0.56 -4.51 -3.22
CA TRP A 114 -0.35 -3.41 -3.51
C TRP A 114 -0.06 -2.20 -2.67
N ARG A 115 -0.47 -1.03 -3.16
CA ARG A 115 -0.38 0.23 -2.44
C ARG A 115 -1.77 0.66 -2.00
N ARG A 116 -1.96 0.92 -0.71
CA ARG A 116 -3.22 1.33 -0.10
C ARG A 116 -2.97 2.19 1.13
N ARG A 117 -3.95 3.03 1.50
CA ARG A 117 -3.94 3.78 2.76
C ARG A 117 -3.99 2.82 3.94
N ILE A 118 -3.36 3.21 5.07
CA ILE A 118 -3.32 2.39 6.29
C ILE A 118 -4.73 2.17 6.84
N ASP A 119 -5.52 3.25 7.01
CA ASP A 119 -6.91 3.17 7.51
C ASP A 119 -7.82 2.27 6.64
N HIS A 120 -7.64 2.32 5.32
CA HIS A 120 -8.36 1.45 4.39
C HIS A 120 -7.90 -0.01 4.44
N GLU A 121 -6.64 -0.29 4.77
CA GLU A 121 -6.16 -1.68 4.94
C GLU A 121 -6.66 -2.27 6.26
N VAL A 122 -6.71 -1.47 7.33
CA VAL A 122 -7.28 -1.89 8.63
C VAL A 122 -8.74 -2.27 8.52
N SER A 123 -9.55 -1.48 7.79
CA SER A 123 -10.97 -1.74 7.53
C SER A 123 -11.22 -2.67 6.35
N GLY A 124 -10.19 -3.02 5.59
CA GLY A 124 -10.30 -3.70 4.32
C GLY A 124 -10.29 -5.22 4.41
N LYS A 125 -10.50 -5.85 3.26
CA LYS A 125 -10.59 -7.31 3.09
C LYS A 125 -9.23 -7.97 2.79
N GLY A 126 -8.13 -7.34 3.18
CA GLY A 126 -6.79 -7.86 2.97
C GLY A 126 -6.32 -7.80 1.51
N CYS A 127 -5.63 -8.84 1.05
CA CYS A 127 -5.03 -8.89 -0.29
C CYS A 127 -6.08 -8.78 -1.40
N PRO A 128 -6.03 -7.76 -2.27
CA PRO A 128 -7.02 -7.57 -3.34
C PRO A 128 -6.97 -8.63 -4.43
N TYR A 129 -5.85 -9.31 -4.59
CA TYR A 129 -5.69 -10.42 -5.52
C TYR A 129 -6.36 -11.69 -4.98
N CYS A 130 -6.09 -12.07 -3.73
CA CYS A 130 -6.76 -13.20 -3.09
C CYS A 130 -8.27 -12.99 -2.94
N ALA A 131 -8.71 -11.74 -2.76
CA ALA A 131 -10.12 -11.38 -2.71
C ALA A 131 -10.80 -11.32 -4.10
N GLY A 132 -10.08 -11.59 -5.18
CA GLY A 132 -10.62 -11.55 -6.54
C GLY A 132 -11.03 -10.15 -7.02
N ILE A 133 -10.44 -9.10 -6.47
CA ILE A 133 -10.67 -7.70 -6.86
C ILE A 133 -9.69 -7.30 -7.96
N ARG A 134 -8.46 -7.82 -7.90
CA ARG A 134 -7.41 -7.61 -8.91
C ARG A 134 -7.02 -8.93 -9.54
N VAL A 135 -6.73 -8.87 -10.83
CA VAL A 135 -6.24 -10.03 -11.57
C VAL A 135 -4.80 -10.34 -11.18
N CYS A 136 -4.51 -11.63 -11.07
CA CYS A 136 -3.18 -12.20 -10.92
C CYS A 136 -3.13 -13.54 -11.67
N ARG A 137 -1.96 -14.17 -11.68
CA ARG A 137 -1.79 -15.46 -12.31
C ARG A 137 -2.79 -16.50 -11.81
N GLU A 138 -3.03 -16.55 -10.50
CA GLU A 138 -3.84 -17.60 -9.85
C GLU A 138 -5.34 -17.43 -10.06
N ASN A 139 -5.82 -16.25 -10.50
CA ASN A 139 -7.24 -15.94 -10.65
C ASN A 139 -7.63 -15.42 -12.04
N SER A 140 -6.72 -15.50 -13.01
CA SER A 140 -6.98 -15.08 -14.38
C SER A 140 -7.83 -16.10 -15.13
N LEU A 141 -8.53 -15.65 -16.18
CA LEU A 141 -9.23 -16.53 -17.11
C LEU A 141 -8.27 -17.54 -17.73
N ALA A 142 -7.08 -17.08 -18.13
CA ALA A 142 -6.10 -17.94 -18.81
C ALA A 142 -5.64 -19.11 -17.94
N SER A 143 -5.45 -18.89 -16.64
CA SER A 143 -4.95 -19.92 -15.73
C SER A 143 -6.01 -20.89 -15.28
N LEU A 144 -7.24 -20.43 -15.06
CA LEU A 144 -8.31 -21.26 -14.52
C LEU A 144 -9.19 -21.93 -15.60
N PHE A 145 -9.21 -21.36 -16.81
CA PHE A 145 -10.02 -21.83 -17.93
C PHE A 145 -9.21 -21.82 -19.24
N PRO A 146 -8.11 -22.59 -19.34
CA PRO A 146 -7.24 -22.60 -20.51
C PRO A 146 -7.97 -23.05 -21.79
N GLU A 147 -9.03 -23.85 -21.65
CA GLU A 147 -9.87 -24.27 -22.77
C GLU A 147 -10.63 -23.08 -23.40
N LEU A 148 -11.04 -22.09 -22.61
CA LEU A 148 -11.72 -20.89 -23.10
C LEU A 148 -10.78 -19.91 -23.79
N VAL A 149 -9.47 -19.99 -23.52
CA VAL A 149 -8.46 -19.16 -24.21
C VAL A 149 -8.45 -19.45 -25.72
N ARG A 150 -8.74 -20.69 -26.12
CA ARG A 150 -8.84 -21.08 -27.54
C ARG A 150 -10.02 -20.45 -28.27
N GLU A 151 -11.03 -20.00 -27.52
CA GLU A 151 -12.20 -19.30 -28.03
C GLU A 151 -12.11 -17.78 -27.84
N TRP A 152 -10.96 -17.26 -27.39
CA TRP A 152 -10.77 -15.84 -27.23
C TRP A 152 -10.59 -15.14 -28.57
N ASP A 153 -11.44 -14.16 -28.88
CA ASP A 153 -11.33 -13.38 -30.12
C ASP A 153 -10.29 -12.25 -29.94
N TYR A 154 -9.06 -12.55 -30.33
CA TYR A 154 -7.94 -11.60 -30.21
C TYR A 154 -8.11 -10.34 -31.07
N GLU A 155 -8.82 -10.43 -32.20
CA GLU A 155 -9.07 -9.28 -33.05
C GLU A 155 -10.08 -8.32 -32.42
N GLU A 156 -11.18 -8.83 -31.88
CA GLU A 156 -12.21 -8.02 -31.21
C GLU A 156 -11.70 -7.47 -29.88
N ASN A 157 -10.96 -8.24 -29.11
CA ASN A 157 -10.46 -7.88 -27.78
C ASN A 157 -9.19 -7.02 -27.84
N LYS A 158 -8.52 -6.91 -28.98
CA LYS A 158 -7.34 -6.06 -29.25
C LYS A 158 -6.20 -6.33 -28.22
N THR A 159 -5.90 -5.32 -27.40
CA THR A 159 -4.82 -5.38 -26.41
C THR A 159 -5.18 -6.18 -25.16
N LEU A 160 -6.47 -6.44 -24.92
CA LEU A 160 -6.91 -7.19 -23.75
C LEU A 160 -6.62 -8.68 -23.93
N GLN A 161 -5.89 -9.25 -22.98
CA GLN A 161 -5.49 -10.66 -23.03
C GLN A 161 -6.26 -11.50 -21.99
N PRO A 162 -6.40 -12.83 -22.17
CA PRO A 162 -7.06 -13.69 -21.19
C PRO A 162 -6.43 -13.70 -19.80
N HIS A 163 -5.14 -13.39 -19.69
CA HIS A 163 -4.45 -13.27 -18.41
C HIS A 163 -4.69 -11.93 -17.69
N ASP A 164 -5.25 -10.92 -18.41
CA ASP A 164 -5.58 -9.60 -17.86
C ASP A 164 -7.00 -9.55 -17.28
N VAL A 165 -7.76 -10.61 -17.36
CA VAL A 165 -9.15 -10.64 -16.89
C VAL A 165 -9.38 -11.68 -15.82
N LEU A 166 -10.14 -11.29 -14.81
CA LEU A 166 -10.61 -12.22 -13.77
C LEU A 166 -11.57 -13.24 -14.38
N TYR A 167 -11.43 -14.51 -13.99
CA TYR A 167 -12.30 -15.61 -14.46
C TYR A 167 -13.79 -15.39 -14.19
N ASN A 168 -14.16 -14.58 -13.22
CA ASN A 168 -15.54 -14.33 -12.78
C ASN A 168 -16.04 -12.91 -13.12
N THR A 169 -15.32 -12.16 -13.93
CA THR A 169 -15.72 -10.79 -14.27
C THR A 169 -16.97 -10.75 -15.15
N ARG A 170 -17.84 -9.76 -14.92
CA ARG A 170 -18.99 -9.48 -15.77
C ARG A 170 -18.63 -8.67 -17.03
N ARG A 171 -17.35 -8.38 -17.25
CA ARG A 171 -16.88 -7.70 -18.45
C ARG A 171 -17.26 -8.52 -19.67
N SER A 172 -17.91 -7.89 -20.66
CA SER A 172 -18.21 -8.46 -21.96
C SER A 172 -16.98 -8.41 -22.86
N VAL A 173 -16.64 -9.53 -23.48
CA VAL A 173 -15.50 -9.69 -24.38
C VAL A 173 -15.92 -10.44 -25.62
N GLY A 174 -15.11 -10.38 -26.69
CA GLY A 174 -15.29 -11.11 -27.91
C GLY A 174 -14.87 -12.58 -27.76
N TRP A 175 -15.66 -13.46 -28.35
CA TRP A 175 -15.40 -14.91 -28.42
C TRP A 175 -15.53 -15.40 -29.84
N ILE A 176 -14.77 -16.44 -30.21
CA ILE A 176 -14.85 -17.12 -31.50
C ILE A 176 -14.90 -18.63 -31.26
N CYS A 177 -15.89 -19.33 -31.79
CA CYS A 177 -15.95 -20.81 -31.68
C CYS A 177 -15.15 -21.48 -32.78
N ARG A 178 -15.01 -22.81 -32.69
CA ARG A 178 -14.30 -23.64 -33.71
C ARG A 178 -14.91 -23.51 -35.12
N GLU A 179 -16.23 -23.26 -35.21
CA GLU A 179 -16.95 -23.02 -36.45
C GLU A 179 -16.83 -21.56 -36.98
N GLY A 180 -15.98 -20.76 -36.38
CA GLY A 180 -15.75 -19.36 -36.77
C GLY A 180 -16.84 -18.36 -36.38
N HIS A 181 -17.89 -18.76 -35.66
CA HIS A 181 -18.91 -17.80 -35.21
C HIS A 181 -18.33 -16.88 -34.13
N ARG A 182 -18.49 -15.59 -34.32
CA ARG A 182 -18.07 -14.53 -33.37
C ARG A 182 -19.27 -14.00 -32.59
N TRP A 183 -19.11 -13.81 -31.29
CA TRP A 183 -20.14 -13.20 -30.44
C TRP A 183 -19.53 -12.50 -29.22
N LYS A 184 -20.33 -11.65 -28.58
CA LYS A 184 -19.96 -11.03 -27.30
C LYS A 184 -20.67 -11.71 -26.14
N ALA A 185 -19.93 -11.99 -25.07
CA ALA A 185 -20.48 -12.51 -23.83
C ALA A 185 -19.58 -12.14 -22.66
N SER A 186 -20.16 -12.01 -21.46
CA SER A 186 -19.34 -11.81 -20.26
C SER A 186 -18.51 -13.03 -19.94
N VAL A 187 -17.30 -12.82 -19.41
CA VAL A 187 -16.44 -13.91 -18.94
C VAL A 187 -17.18 -14.77 -17.94
N TYR A 188 -17.90 -14.14 -16.96
CA TYR A 188 -18.75 -14.85 -16.00
C TYR A 188 -19.76 -15.79 -16.65
N SER A 189 -20.38 -15.38 -17.77
CA SER A 189 -21.35 -16.21 -18.52
C SER A 189 -20.70 -17.46 -19.12
N ARG A 190 -19.45 -17.36 -19.55
CA ARG A 190 -18.67 -18.44 -20.10
C ARG A 190 -18.16 -19.41 -19.03
N THR A 191 -17.61 -18.88 -17.96
CA THR A 191 -16.96 -19.65 -16.90
C THR A 191 -17.96 -20.27 -15.92
N GLN A 192 -18.87 -19.47 -15.36
CA GLN A 192 -19.78 -19.90 -14.28
C GLN A 192 -21.07 -20.50 -14.82
N LYS A 193 -21.63 -19.92 -15.89
CA LYS A 193 -22.88 -20.43 -16.51
C LYS A 193 -22.64 -21.38 -17.66
N LYS A 194 -21.39 -21.65 -18.04
CA LYS A 194 -20.95 -22.55 -19.10
C LYS A 194 -21.70 -22.33 -20.43
N ARG A 195 -22.08 -21.08 -20.76
CA ARG A 195 -22.79 -20.73 -21.96
C ARG A 195 -21.82 -20.72 -23.14
N GLY A 196 -22.05 -21.56 -24.15
CA GLY A 196 -21.28 -21.63 -25.39
C GLY A 196 -21.75 -20.66 -26.48
N CYS A 197 -21.32 -20.94 -27.73
CA CYS A 197 -21.71 -20.18 -28.90
C CYS A 197 -23.24 -20.22 -29.10
N PRO A 198 -23.93 -19.07 -29.19
CA PRO A 198 -25.39 -19.03 -29.36
C PRO A 198 -25.85 -19.55 -30.73
N VAL A 199 -25.00 -19.45 -31.77
CA VAL A 199 -25.31 -19.97 -33.11
C VAL A 199 -25.24 -21.50 -33.14
N CYS A 200 -24.16 -22.08 -32.62
CA CYS A 200 -24.01 -23.53 -32.54
C CYS A 200 -25.12 -24.17 -31.68
N LYS A 201 -25.48 -23.51 -30.54
CA LYS A 201 -26.57 -23.98 -29.69
C LYS A 201 -27.90 -24.02 -30.41
N ARG A 202 -28.26 -23.01 -31.20
CA ARG A 202 -29.50 -23.00 -31.97
C ARG A 202 -29.53 -24.12 -33.03
N ARG A 203 -28.40 -24.39 -33.71
CA ARG A 203 -28.31 -25.48 -34.70
C ARG A 203 -28.42 -26.86 -34.06
N ALA A 204 -28.00 -27.06 -32.84
CA ALA A 204 -28.11 -28.32 -32.11
C ALA A 204 -29.52 -28.56 -31.51
N SER A 205 -30.42 -27.58 -31.57
CA SER A 205 -31.80 -27.63 -31.04
C SER A 205 -32.83 -27.79 -32.19
N LEU A 206 -32.38 -27.85 -33.44
CA LEU A 206 -33.15 -28.17 -34.67
C LEU A 206 -32.88 -29.59 -35.09
#